data_39171b56e91b3003e02e21c3bc15b711
#
_entry.id   39171b56e91b3003e02e21c3bc15b711
#
_cell.length_a   1.000
_cell.length_b   1.000
_cell.length_c   1.000
_cell.angle_alpha   90.00
_cell.angle_beta   90.00
_cell.angle_gamma   90.00
#
_symmetry.space_group_name_H-M   'P 1'
#
loop_
_entity.id
_entity.type
_entity.pdbx_description
1 polymer ?
#
loop_
_entity_poly.entity_id
_entity_poly.type
_entity_poly.pdbx_seq_one_letter_code
_entity_poly.pdbx_strand_id
1 'polypeptide(L)'
;MTEEVKQKSKLPLMIAAGALTLAIAGGGAWWYLQQQKAVLIETVSTPALPATALVKKPVFLPLTKFVMSVKGDDRLHYLMLELSIMSYSEDQVKVLQDYMPVIRNAVITLVSSKDYETLSEQGVIPVLQAELKEHLGKVMNEMNSSNGIDRILITKMVIQ
;
A
#
# COMPACT_ATOMS: atom_id res chain seq x y z
N MET A 1 40.66 -67.85 59.97
CA MET A 1 40.53 -66.38 60.08
C MET A 1 41.27 -65.85 58.85
N THR A 2 40.57 -65.62 57.80
CA THR A 2 41.12 -65.03 56.58
C THR A 2 40.21 -63.89 56.15
N GLU A 3 40.75 -62.67 56.27
CA GLU A 3 40.08 -61.44 55.81
C GLU A 3 40.17 -61.36 54.26
N GLU A 4 39.05 -61.33 53.64
CA GLU A 4 38.90 -61.05 52.20
C GLU A 4 38.97 -59.57 51.92
N VAL A 5 40.04 -59.05 51.39
CA VAL A 5 40.18 -57.67 50.97
C VAL A 5 39.41 -57.47 49.63
N LYS A 6 38.28 -56.88 49.74
CA LYS A 6 37.44 -56.53 48.58
C LYS A 6 38.07 -55.40 47.77
N GLN A 7 38.78 -55.69 46.75
CA GLN A 7 39.35 -54.75 45.81
C GLN A 7 38.26 -54.18 44.95
N LYS A 8 37.78 -52.94 45.23
CA LYS A 8 36.84 -52.18 44.40
C LYS A 8 37.54 -51.82 43.07
N SER A 9 37.12 -52.46 42.01
CA SER A 9 37.60 -52.16 40.66
C SER A 9 37.23 -50.75 40.26
N LYS A 10 38.22 -49.91 39.99
CA LYS A 10 38.03 -48.52 39.50
C LYS A 10 37.68 -48.45 37.99
N LEU A 11 37.41 -49.61 37.38
CA LEU A 11 37.13 -49.75 35.96
C LEU A 11 35.86 -49.02 35.49
N PRO A 12 34.73 -49.08 36.23
CA PRO A 12 33.52 -48.38 35.77
C PRO A 12 33.65 -46.84 35.81
N LEU A 13 34.48 -46.30 36.71
CA LEU A 13 34.69 -44.84 36.83
C LEU A 13 35.51 -44.32 35.63
N MET A 14 36.47 -45.07 35.09
CA MET A 14 37.27 -44.67 33.94
C MET A 14 36.44 -44.73 32.63
N ILE A 15 35.52 -45.66 32.50
CA ILE A 15 34.60 -45.77 31.36
C ILE A 15 33.61 -44.60 31.34
N ALA A 16 33.08 -44.21 32.48
CA ALA A 16 32.18 -43.07 32.59
C ALA A 16 32.85 -41.73 32.25
N ALA A 17 34.12 -41.55 32.65
CA ALA A 17 34.88 -40.34 32.32
C ALA A 17 35.21 -40.27 30.80
N GLY A 18 35.52 -41.40 30.16
CA GLY A 18 35.77 -41.47 28.72
C GLY A 18 34.53 -41.20 27.86
N ALA A 19 33.34 -41.66 28.28
CA ALA A 19 32.09 -41.41 27.57
C ALA A 19 31.65 -39.93 27.65
N LEU A 20 31.92 -39.27 28.75
CA LEU A 20 31.58 -37.86 28.94
C LEU A 20 32.42 -36.92 28.03
N THR A 21 33.72 -37.25 27.87
CA THR A 21 34.60 -36.45 27.00
C THR A 21 34.27 -36.60 25.51
N LEU A 22 33.86 -37.79 25.07
CA LEU A 22 33.39 -38.02 23.69
C LEU A 22 32.07 -37.30 23.36
N ALA A 23 31.17 -37.19 24.32
CA ALA A 23 29.89 -36.46 24.12
C ALA A 23 30.09 -34.94 23.97
N ILE A 24 31.04 -34.35 24.71
CA ILE A 24 31.35 -32.91 24.64
C ILE A 24 32.08 -32.59 23.32
N ALA A 25 33.03 -33.45 22.88
CA ALA A 25 33.77 -33.24 21.64
C ALA A 25 32.87 -33.42 20.39
N GLY A 26 31.98 -34.42 20.40
CA GLY A 26 31.04 -34.66 19.29
C GLY A 26 29.92 -33.61 19.18
N GLY A 27 29.33 -33.19 20.31
CA GLY A 27 28.29 -32.19 20.34
C GLY A 27 28.78 -30.78 19.96
N GLY A 28 29.97 -30.41 20.41
CA GLY A 28 30.60 -29.14 20.08
C GLY A 28 30.98 -29.04 18.59
N ALA A 29 31.53 -30.12 18.02
CA ALA A 29 31.86 -30.13 16.59
C ALA A 29 30.65 -30.10 15.68
N TRP A 30 29.56 -30.79 16.07
CA TRP A 30 28.30 -30.75 15.31
C TRP A 30 27.62 -29.38 15.37
N TRP A 31 27.62 -28.71 16.52
CA TRP A 31 27.08 -27.35 16.69
C TRP A 31 27.93 -26.32 15.91
N TYR A 32 29.26 -26.46 15.92
CA TYR A 32 30.18 -25.59 15.18
C TYR A 32 30.03 -25.73 13.66
N LEU A 33 29.82 -26.95 13.17
CA LEU A 33 29.55 -27.23 11.75
C LEU A 33 28.17 -26.71 11.31
N GLN A 34 27.20 -26.64 12.21
CA GLN A 34 25.88 -26.07 11.92
C GLN A 34 25.93 -24.53 11.81
N GLN A 35 26.78 -23.89 12.62
CA GLN A 35 27.00 -22.45 12.48
C GLN A 35 27.72 -22.09 11.17
N GLN A 36 28.64 -22.90 10.70
CA GLN A 36 29.31 -22.66 9.41
C GLN A 36 28.37 -22.81 8.21
N LYS A 37 27.37 -23.68 8.30
CA LYS A 37 26.34 -23.78 7.25
C LYS A 37 25.43 -22.56 7.17
N ALA A 38 25.23 -21.86 8.26
CA ALA A 38 24.46 -20.59 8.27
C ALA A 38 25.25 -19.44 7.63
N VAL A 39 26.59 -19.48 7.66
CA VAL A 39 27.43 -18.41 7.10
C VAL A 39 27.70 -18.61 5.60
N LEU A 40 27.57 -19.85 5.08
CA LEU A 40 27.83 -20.16 3.66
C LEU A 40 26.61 -19.93 2.75
N ILE A 41 25.45 -19.57 3.32
CA ILE A 41 24.25 -19.21 2.54
C ILE A 41 24.17 -17.67 2.32
N GLU A 42 25.00 -16.88 3.01
CA GLU A 42 24.98 -15.40 2.87
C GLU A 42 25.89 -14.82 1.79
N THR A 43 26.62 -15.63 1.03
CA THR A 43 27.59 -15.10 0.03
C THR A 43 27.26 -15.45 -1.43
N VAL A 44 26.00 -15.80 -1.73
CA VAL A 44 25.47 -15.67 -3.09
C VAL A 44 24.10 -14.98 -3.01
N SER A 45 24.04 -13.86 -2.33
CA SER A 45 23.07 -12.82 -2.69
C SER A 45 23.61 -12.16 -3.95
N THR A 46 23.35 -12.75 -5.10
CA THR A 46 23.15 -11.96 -6.29
C THR A 46 22.30 -10.79 -5.83
N PRO A 47 22.70 -9.50 -6.04
CA PRO A 47 21.79 -8.41 -5.80
C PRO A 47 20.55 -8.77 -6.60
N ALA A 48 19.48 -9.18 -5.92
CA ALA A 48 18.16 -9.19 -6.52
C ALA A 48 18.02 -7.77 -7.04
N LEU A 49 18.16 -7.61 -8.35
CA LEU A 49 17.66 -6.42 -9.03
C LEU A 49 16.34 -6.11 -8.33
N PRO A 50 16.16 -4.92 -7.77
CA PRO A 50 14.91 -4.59 -7.11
C PRO A 50 13.85 -5.05 -8.08
N ALA A 51 13.00 -6.00 -7.66
CA ALA A 51 11.89 -6.47 -8.46
C ALA A 51 11.28 -5.19 -8.97
N THR A 52 11.40 -4.95 -10.27
CA THR A 52 10.88 -3.76 -10.91
C THR A 52 9.42 -3.81 -10.55
N ALA A 53 9.04 -3.12 -9.49
CA ALA A 53 7.66 -2.99 -9.10
C ALA A 53 7.00 -2.55 -10.40
N LEU A 54 6.13 -3.39 -10.94
CA LEU A 54 5.42 -3.11 -12.18
C LEU A 54 4.82 -1.73 -11.96
N VAL A 55 5.49 -0.70 -12.46
CA VAL A 55 5.02 0.68 -12.35
C VAL A 55 3.73 0.69 -13.14
N LYS A 56 2.63 0.53 -12.42
CA LYS A 56 1.30 0.59 -13.03
C LYS A 56 1.21 1.93 -13.74
N LYS A 57 1.05 1.88 -15.05
CA LYS A 57 0.91 3.08 -15.85
C LYS A 57 -0.43 3.74 -15.54
N PRO A 58 -0.47 5.02 -15.18
CA PRO A 58 -1.73 5.70 -14.95
C PRO A 58 -2.50 5.88 -16.26
N VAL A 59 -3.80 5.68 -16.18
CA VAL A 59 -4.77 5.94 -17.25
C VAL A 59 -5.62 7.13 -16.83
N PHE A 60 -5.90 8.03 -17.76
CA PHE A 60 -6.66 9.25 -17.48
C PHE A 60 -7.99 9.24 -18.25
N LEU A 61 -9.04 9.54 -17.53
CA LEU A 61 -10.38 9.73 -18.06
C LEU A 61 -10.74 11.21 -17.97
N PRO A 62 -10.64 11.98 -19.07
CA PRO A 62 -11.04 13.39 -19.05
C PRO A 62 -12.56 13.50 -18.97
N LEU A 63 -13.04 14.36 -18.09
CA LEU A 63 -14.43 14.78 -18.04
C LEU A 63 -14.56 16.10 -18.82
N THR A 64 -15.52 16.13 -19.72
CA THR A 64 -15.80 17.33 -20.50
C THR A 64 -16.16 18.50 -19.60
N LYS A 65 -15.89 19.70 -20.08
CA LYS A 65 -16.16 20.99 -19.49
C LYS A 65 -17.51 21.06 -18.77
N PHE A 66 -17.46 21.51 -17.53
CA PHE A 66 -18.62 21.87 -16.73
C PHE A 66 -18.75 23.41 -16.74
N VAL A 67 -19.95 23.89 -16.91
CA VAL A 67 -20.29 25.32 -16.71
C VAL A 67 -21.50 25.35 -15.81
N MET A 68 -21.40 26.04 -14.68
CA MET A 68 -22.47 26.13 -13.69
C MET A 68 -22.45 27.49 -13.01
N SER A 69 -23.59 27.87 -12.43
CA SER A 69 -23.70 29.08 -11.61
C SER A 69 -23.39 28.70 -10.16
N VAL A 70 -22.58 29.49 -9.49
CA VAL A 70 -22.31 29.41 -8.05
C VAL A 70 -22.79 30.69 -7.39
N LYS A 71 -23.31 30.54 -6.18
CA LYS A 71 -23.86 31.68 -5.43
C LYS A 71 -22.72 32.46 -4.79
N GLY A 72 -22.71 33.77 -4.92
CA GLY A 72 -21.90 34.68 -4.12
C GLY A 72 -22.81 35.57 -3.29
N ASP A 73 -22.23 36.40 -2.43
CA ASP A 73 -22.96 37.27 -1.51
C ASP A 73 -23.84 38.28 -2.25
N ASP A 74 -23.32 38.90 -3.31
CA ASP A 74 -24.01 39.98 -4.03
C ASP A 74 -24.65 39.54 -5.34
N ARG A 75 -24.12 38.48 -5.98
CA ARG A 75 -24.54 38.04 -7.31
C ARG A 75 -24.22 36.57 -7.59
N LEU A 76 -24.77 36.07 -8.68
CA LEU A 76 -24.40 34.77 -9.23
C LEU A 76 -23.07 34.87 -10.01
N HIS A 77 -22.19 33.94 -9.80
CA HIS A 77 -20.95 33.77 -10.54
C HIS A 77 -21.03 32.57 -11.46
N TYR A 78 -20.25 32.56 -12.53
CA TYR A 78 -20.15 31.43 -13.42
C TYR A 78 -18.82 30.71 -13.20
N LEU A 79 -18.89 29.43 -12.85
CA LEU A 79 -17.74 28.56 -12.73
C LEU A 79 -17.61 27.72 -13.99
N MET A 80 -16.42 27.73 -14.59
CA MET A 80 -15.99 26.79 -15.59
C MET A 80 -14.96 25.85 -14.97
N LEU A 81 -15.25 24.55 -15.00
CA LEU A 81 -14.41 23.50 -14.41
C LEU A 81 -14.12 22.42 -15.46
N GLU A 82 -12.84 22.05 -15.60
CA GLU A 82 -12.40 20.88 -16.34
C GLU A 82 -11.60 19.99 -15.40
N LEU A 83 -11.85 18.69 -15.44
CA LEU A 83 -11.19 17.74 -14.57
C LEU A 83 -10.94 16.41 -15.29
N SER A 84 -10.03 15.61 -14.74
CA SER A 84 -9.72 14.28 -15.22
C SER A 84 -9.65 13.33 -14.04
N ILE A 85 -10.20 12.13 -14.20
CA ILE A 85 -10.04 11.02 -13.26
C ILE A 85 -8.80 10.25 -13.65
N MET A 86 -7.92 9.96 -12.69
CA MET A 86 -6.78 9.09 -12.85
C MET A 86 -7.06 7.74 -12.19
N SER A 87 -6.76 6.67 -12.90
CA SER A 87 -6.81 5.29 -12.40
C SER A 87 -5.56 4.54 -12.83
N TYR A 88 -5.17 3.51 -12.08
CA TYR A 88 -4.13 2.56 -12.46
C TYR A 88 -4.69 1.27 -13.09
N SER A 89 -5.97 1.24 -13.44
CA SER A 89 -6.64 0.10 -14.07
C SER A 89 -7.46 0.55 -15.27
N GLU A 90 -7.15 0.02 -16.46
CA GLU A 90 -7.92 0.27 -17.66
C GLU A 90 -9.36 -0.26 -17.57
N ASP A 91 -9.57 -1.38 -16.89
CA ASP A 91 -10.91 -1.95 -16.74
C ASP A 91 -11.78 -1.08 -15.82
N GLN A 92 -11.19 -0.48 -14.79
CA GLN A 92 -11.89 0.49 -13.95
C GLN A 92 -12.26 1.75 -14.74
N VAL A 93 -11.42 2.22 -15.64
CA VAL A 93 -11.74 3.36 -16.49
C VAL A 93 -12.93 3.06 -17.40
N LYS A 94 -13.04 1.84 -17.95
CA LYS A 94 -14.23 1.43 -18.74
C LYS A 94 -15.50 1.49 -17.89
N VAL A 95 -15.45 0.95 -16.65
CA VAL A 95 -16.56 1.03 -15.71
C VAL A 95 -16.95 2.48 -15.45
N LEU A 96 -15.97 3.37 -15.17
CA LEU A 96 -16.24 4.79 -14.96
C LEU A 96 -16.86 5.46 -16.20
N GLN A 97 -16.49 5.03 -17.41
CA GLN A 97 -17.10 5.51 -18.66
C GLN A 97 -18.58 5.13 -18.75
N ASP A 98 -18.95 3.93 -18.37
CA ASP A 98 -20.33 3.44 -18.40
C ASP A 98 -21.20 4.26 -17.39
N TYR A 99 -20.62 4.67 -16.27
CA TYR A 99 -21.27 5.49 -15.25
C TYR A 99 -21.07 7.02 -15.46
N MET A 100 -20.58 7.45 -16.62
CA MET A 100 -20.27 8.85 -16.90
C MET A 100 -21.43 9.83 -16.57
N PRO A 101 -22.69 9.55 -16.89
CA PRO A 101 -23.80 10.46 -16.53
C PRO A 101 -23.94 10.64 -15.02
N VAL A 102 -23.76 9.56 -14.25
CA VAL A 102 -23.82 9.57 -12.78
C VAL A 102 -22.67 10.39 -12.21
N ILE A 103 -21.46 10.15 -12.70
CA ILE A 103 -20.24 10.87 -12.29
C ILE A 103 -20.41 12.37 -12.56
N ARG A 104 -20.90 12.73 -13.74
CA ARG A 104 -21.13 14.13 -14.11
C ARG A 104 -22.15 14.81 -13.19
N ASN A 105 -23.25 14.13 -12.91
CA ASN A 105 -24.27 14.63 -11.97
C ASN A 105 -23.67 14.85 -10.56
N ALA A 106 -22.90 13.89 -10.06
CA ALA A 106 -22.28 14.00 -8.75
C ALA A 106 -21.28 15.16 -8.66
N VAL A 107 -20.48 15.40 -9.72
CA VAL A 107 -19.60 16.58 -9.79
C VAL A 107 -20.40 17.87 -9.73
N ILE A 108 -21.48 17.99 -10.53
CA ILE A 108 -22.34 19.18 -10.55
C ILE A 108 -22.96 19.39 -9.17
N THR A 109 -23.51 18.34 -8.56
CA THR A 109 -24.16 18.42 -7.24
C THR A 109 -23.19 18.92 -6.17
N LEU A 110 -21.99 18.35 -6.09
CA LEU A 110 -20.98 18.77 -5.11
C LEU A 110 -20.54 20.22 -5.33
N VAL A 111 -20.20 20.56 -6.56
CA VAL A 111 -19.62 21.89 -6.84
C VAL A 111 -20.67 23.00 -6.73
N SER A 112 -21.92 22.73 -7.16
CA SER A 112 -23.03 23.69 -7.03
C SER A 112 -23.49 23.89 -5.59
N SER A 113 -23.13 23.03 -4.66
CA SER A 113 -23.40 23.23 -3.23
C SER A 113 -22.44 24.20 -2.55
N LYS A 114 -21.39 24.62 -3.25
CA LYS A 114 -20.38 25.56 -2.76
C LYS A 114 -20.70 26.98 -3.19
N ASP A 115 -20.29 27.94 -2.37
CA ASP A 115 -20.36 29.35 -2.69
C ASP A 115 -19.11 29.88 -3.39
N TYR A 116 -19.22 31.06 -3.95
CA TYR A 116 -18.12 31.74 -4.64
C TYR A 116 -16.93 31.99 -3.71
N GLU A 117 -17.20 32.41 -2.47
CA GLU A 117 -16.19 32.75 -1.47
C GLU A 117 -15.30 31.54 -1.20
N THR A 118 -15.90 30.38 -0.91
CA THR A 118 -15.19 29.10 -0.69
C THR A 118 -14.37 28.69 -1.92
N LEU A 119 -14.97 28.80 -3.11
CA LEU A 119 -14.29 28.38 -4.35
C LEU A 119 -13.18 29.33 -4.81
N SER A 120 -13.17 30.55 -4.28
CA SER A 120 -12.16 31.59 -4.58
C SER A 120 -11.00 31.61 -3.55
N GLU A 121 -11.10 30.82 -2.50
CA GLU A 121 -10.06 30.74 -1.48
C GLU A 121 -8.71 30.25 -2.04
N GLN A 122 -7.64 30.84 -1.53
CA GLN A 122 -6.30 30.40 -1.89
C GLN A 122 -6.07 28.98 -1.37
N GLY A 123 -5.69 28.05 -2.26
CA GLY A 123 -5.46 26.65 -1.90
C GLY A 123 -6.72 25.77 -1.97
N VAL A 124 -7.85 26.24 -2.46
CA VAL A 124 -9.08 25.45 -2.60
C VAL A 124 -8.92 24.22 -3.51
N ILE A 125 -8.06 24.28 -4.53
CA ILE A 125 -7.94 23.21 -5.54
C ILE A 125 -7.66 21.85 -4.92
N PRO A 126 -6.62 21.65 -4.06
CA PRO A 126 -6.37 20.35 -3.45
C PRO A 126 -7.49 19.89 -2.52
N VAL A 127 -8.18 20.80 -1.85
CA VAL A 127 -9.35 20.50 -0.99
C VAL A 127 -10.48 19.97 -1.86
N LEU A 128 -10.83 20.70 -2.92
CA LEU A 128 -11.89 20.33 -3.86
C LEU A 128 -11.60 19.00 -4.57
N GLN A 129 -10.32 18.73 -4.91
CA GLN A 129 -9.90 17.45 -5.48
C GLN A 129 -10.15 16.29 -4.50
N ALA A 130 -9.84 16.47 -3.22
CA ALA A 130 -10.06 15.47 -2.17
C ALA A 130 -11.56 15.22 -1.94
N GLU A 131 -12.36 16.26 -1.83
CA GLU A 131 -13.81 16.17 -1.67
C GLU A 131 -14.48 15.50 -2.88
N LEU A 132 -14.10 15.87 -4.09
CA LEU A 132 -14.59 15.24 -5.32
C LEU A 132 -14.25 13.75 -5.35
N LYS A 133 -13.03 13.37 -4.97
CA LYS A 133 -12.64 11.96 -4.91
C LYS A 133 -13.49 11.19 -3.93
N GLU A 134 -13.69 11.73 -2.73
CA GLU A 134 -14.48 11.08 -1.69
C GLU A 134 -15.96 10.95 -2.13
N HIS A 135 -16.55 12.05 -2.63
CA HIS A 135 -17.94 12.07 -3.06
C HIS A 135 -18.21 11.10 -4.21
N LEU A 136 -17.38 11.13 -5.24
CA LEU A 136 -17.51 10.21 -6.37
C LEU A 136 -17.29 8.76 -5.95
N GLY A 137 -16.35 8.50 -5.02
CA GLY A 137 -16.16 7.18 -4.46
C GLY A 137 -17.40 6.65 -3.73
N LYS A 138 -18.07 7.48 -2.96
CA LYS A 138 -19.36 7.13 -2.29
C LYS A 138 -20.43 6.79 -3.32
N VAL A 139 -20.61 7.65 -4.33
CA VAL A 139 -21.61 7.44 -5.38
C VAL A 139 -21.37 6.16 -6.16
N MET A 140 -20.10 5.84 -6.50
CA MET A 140 -19.78 4.58 -7.19
C MET A 140 -20.06 3.36 -6.32
N ASN A 141 -19.77 3.43 -5.02
CA ASN A 141 -20.06 2.35 -4.08
C ASN A 141 -21.57 2.13 -3.91
N GLU A 142 -22.39 3.19 -3.89
CA GLU A 142 -23.86 3.10 -3.86
C GLU A 142 -24.43 2.39 -5.10
N MET A 143 -23.74 2.51 -6.24
CA MET A 143 -24.07 1.80 -7.47
C MET A 143 -23.56 0.36 -7.51
N ASN A 144 -23.06 -0.19 -6.39
CA ASN A 144 -22.37 -1.48 -6.31
C ASN A 144 -21.22 -1.64 -7.31
N SER A 145 -20.64 -0.53 -7.70
CA SER A 145 -19.50 -0.49 -8.62
C SER A 145 -18.20 -0.29 -7.85
N SER A 146 -17.12 -0.88 -8.34
CA SER A 146 -15.82 -0.70 -7.72
C SER A 146 -15.33 0.74 -7.89
N ASN A 147 -14.80 1.31 -6.80
CA ASN A 147 -14.20 2.64 -6.82
C ASN A 147 -12.82 2.57 -7.49
N GLY A 148 -12.79 2.83 -8.80
CA GLY A 148 -11.56 2.88 -9.60
C GLY A 148 -10.90 4.26 -9.64
N ILE A 149 -11.25 5.16 -8.74
CA ILE A 149 -10.76 6.54 -8.72
C ILE A 149 -9.54 6.65 -7.80
N ASP A 150 -8.34 6.67 -8.39
CA ASP A 150 -7.11 6.86 -7.63
C ASP A 150 -6.87 8.33 -7.30
N ARG A 151 -7.13 9.23 -8.25
CA ARG A 151 -6.97 10.67 -8.08
C ARG A 151 -7.93 11.46 -8.98
N ILE A 152 -8.34 12.62 -8.51
CA ILE A 152 -9.00 13.66 -9.30
C ILE A 152 -7.97 14.76 -9.61
N LEU A 153 -7.92 15.17 -10.87
CA LEU A 153 -7.06 16.25 -11.35
C LEU A 153 -7.94 17.37 -11.89
N ILE A 154 -7.89 18.54 -11.30
CA ILE A 154 -8.53 19.73 -11.87
C ILE A 154 -7.53 20.33 -12.87
N THR A 155 -7.91 20.32 -14.13
CA THR A 155 -7.06 20.78 -15.25
C THR A 155 -7.33 22.24 -15.59
N LYS A 156 -8.53 22.72 -15.27
CA LYS A 156 -8.92 24.11 -15.44
C LYS A 156 -10.02 24.51 -14.46
N MET A 157 -9.87 25.67 -13.87
CA MET A 157 -10.89 26.28 -13.03
C MET A 157 -10.90 27.79 -13.25
N VAL A 158 -12.03 28.34 -13.66
CA VAL A 158 -12.20 29.78 -13.91
C VAL A 158 -13.54 30.19 -13.33
N ILE A 159 -13.54 31.24 -12.51
CA ILE A 159 -14.73 31.84 -11.92
C ILE A 159 -14.87 33.29 -12.41
N GLN A 160 -16.03 33.66 -12.85
CA GLN A 160 -16.36 35.04 -13.35
C GLN A 160 -17.60 35.58 -12.71
#